data_842b0f1e0296461ddd4e1ff1ada417d8
#
_entry.id   842b0f1e0296461ddd4e1ff1ada417d8
#
_cell.length_a   1.000
_cell.length_b   1.000
_cell.length_c   1.000
_cell.angle_alpha   90.00
_cell.angle_beta   90.00
_cell.angle_gamma   90.00
#
_symmetry.space_group_name_H-M   'P 1'
#
loop_
_entity.id
_entity.type
_entity.pdbx_description
1 polymer ?
#
loop_
_entity_poly.entity_id
_entity_poly.type
_entity_poly.pdbx_seq_one_letter_code
_entity_poly.pdbx_strand_id
1 'polypeptide(L)'
;MEMNNYLSEFIMFYCQNSVETAKNYRRANKDFIEFTMNRQGWSMDELVVKANKRDVLYYIKELESRDISPYSINFYISAIGTFFRFLIEFEYRSSSNPCENVQRLDTDGIEQKQEYLEEYEYKALLQVIKTREGRQRKFEFTSSRDVLWCTLCLTVGLRAFEALNLKVEQFNSDIITIKGKGNKTRSFRITDEIREAFNEYMKVRNTVLIEGQEDEGFVFISVTGKQLHTKDINKNLKKYTSRANISKDISSHALRRSCVTHYLDSGVPIAKVAVLVGHSSTSVTQRYYKSTGEDFDFLGI
;
A
#
# COMPACT_ATOMS: atom_id res chain seq x y z
N MET A 1 -34.82 1.77 3.13
CA MET A 1 -33.79 2.08 2.07
C MET A 1 -32.97 0.80 1.81
N GLU A 2 -32.53 0.54 0.59
CA GLU A 2 -31.68 -0.62 0.30
C GLU A 2 -30.25 -0.43 0.84
N MET A 3 -29.58 -1.54 1.19
CA MET A 3 -28.19 -1.55 1.66
C MET A 3 -27.23 -0.75 0.77
N ASN A 4 -27.39 -0.90 -0.55
CA ASN A 4 -26.52 -0.23 -1.53
C ASN A 4 -26.66 1.31 -1.47
N ASN A 5 -27.84 1.83 -1.14
CA ASN A 5 -28.07 3.26 -1.04
C ASN A 5 -27.31 3.84 0.15
N TYR A 6 -27.45 3.24 1.36
CA TYR A 6 -26.70 3.65 2.54
C TYR A 6 -25.18 3.60 2.33
N LEU A 7 -24.68 2.53 1.72
CA LEU A 7 -23.25 2.39 1.44
C LEU A 7 -22.76 3.39 0.38
N SER A 8 -23.59 3.74 -0.59
CA SER A 8 -23.22 4.71 -1.62
C SER A 8 -23.13 6.12 -1.08
N GLU A 9 -24.08 6.52 -0.25
CA GLU A 9 -24.05 7.81 0.44
C GLU A 9 -22.89 7.92 1.44
N PHE A 10 -22.68 6.85 2.24
CA PHE A 10 -21.51 6.77 3.12
C PHE A 10 -20.19 6.98 2.36
N ILE A 11 -20.02 6.31 1.23
CA ILE A 11 -18.83 6.46 0.40
C ILE A 11 -18.73 7.88 -0.15
N MET A 12 -19.84 8.43 -0.61
CA MET A 12 -19.90 9.78 -1.19
C MET A 12 -19.48 10.85 -0.16
N PHE A 13 -19.94 10.75 1.08
CA PHE A 13 -19.69 11.79 2.09
C PHE A 13 -18.46 11.55 2.96
N TYR A 14 -18.13 10.30 3.26
CA TYR A 14 -17.08 9.96 4.24
C TYR A 14 -15.77 9.43 3.65
N CYS A 15 -15.75 9.02 2.38
CA CYS A 15 -14.59 8.40 1.77
C CYS A 15 -14.03 9.15 0.56
N GLN A 16 -14.28 10.45 0.46
CA GLN A 16 -13.91 11.30 -0.68
C GLN A 16 -12.39 11.35 -0.94
N ASN A 17 -11.58 11.17 0.10
CA ASN A 17 -10.12 11.38 0.03
C ASN A 17 -9.32 10.20 -0.53
N SER A 18 -9.94 9.02 -0.75
CA SER A 18 -9.22 7.83 -1.23
C SER A 18 -10.16 6.78 -1.78
N VAL A 19 -10.08 6.53 -3.07
CA VAL A 19 -10.84 5.47 -3.77
C VAL A 19 -10.58 4.09 -3.16
N GLU A 20 -9.35 3.81 -2.75
CA GLU A 20 -9.00 2.52 -2.15
C GLU A 20 -9.58 2.38 -0.74
N THR A 21 -9.54 3.43 0.06
CA THR A 21 -10.21 3.45 1.38
C THR A 21 -11.71 3.24 1.22
N ALA A 22 -12.33 3.91 0.26
CA ALA A 22 -13.75 3.75 -0.06
C ALA A 22 -14.12 2.29 -0.39
N LYS A 23 -13.34 1.64 -1.26
CA LYS A 23 -13.53 0.22 -1.62
C LYS A 23 -13.41 -0.69 -0.40
N ASN A 24 -12.38 -0.49 0.41
CA ASN A 24 -12.12 -1.32 1.58
C ASN A 24 -13.20 -1.13 2.66
N TYR A 25 -13.64 0.10 2.91
CA TYR A 25 -14.73 0.41 3.83
C TYR A 25 -16.06 -0.16 3.33
N ARG A 26 -16.35 -0.02 2.02
CA ARG A 26 -17.56 -0.62 1.43
C ARG A 26 -17.58 -2.12 1.63
N ARG A 27 -16.46 -2.81 1.36
CA ARG A 27 -16.36 -4.26 1.54
C ARG A 27 -16.57 -4.67 2.99
N ALA A 28 -15.88 -4.00 3.92
CA ALA A 28 -15.98 -4.33 5.34
C ALA A 28 -17.40 -4.11 5.89
N ASN A 29 -18.03 -2.98 5.56
CA ASN A 29 -19.39 -2.69 6.00
C ASN A 29 -20.42 -3.63 5.36
N LYS A 30 -20.26 -3.96 4.07
CA LYS A 30 -21.13 -4.90 3.39
C LYS A 30 -21.09 -6.28 4.07
N ASP A 31 -19.89 -6.80 4.38
CA ASP A 31 -19.73 -8.11 5.04
C ASP A 31 -20.39 -8.12 6.42
N PHE A 32 -20.21 -7.06 7.23
CA PHE A 32 -20.88 -6.92 8.52
C PHE A 32 -22.41 -6.84 8.39
N ILE A 33 -22.92 -6.06 7.46
CA ILE A 33 -24.37 -5.88 7.23
C ILE A 33 -24.99 -7.22 6.85
N GLU A 34 -24.40 -7.91 5.85
CA GLU A 34 -24.90 -9.21 5.38
C GLU A 34 -24.89 -10.26 6.51
N PHE A 35 -23.79 -10.34 7.26
CA PHE A 35 -23.71 -11.21 8.45
C PHE A 35 -24.81 -10.94 9.45
N THR A 36 -24.99 -9.66 9.83
CA THR A 36 -25.94 -9.28 10.88
C THR A 36 -27.39 -9.47 10.43
N MET A 37 -27.71 -9.07 9.20
CA MET A 37 -29.05 -9.29 8.63
C MET A 37 -29.41 -10.77 8.59
N ASN A 38 -28.50 -11.63 8.10
CA ASN A 38 -28.73 -13.06 8.03
C ASN A 38 -28.89 -13.70 9.42
N ARG A 39 -28.08 -13.27 10.39
CA ARG A 39 -28.12 -13.79 11.77
C ARG A 39 -29.38 -13.41 12.51
N GLN A 40 -29.86 -12.18 12.32
CA GLN A 40 -30.98 -11.61 13.07
C GLN A 40 -32.33 -11.69 12.34
N GLY A 41 -32.31 -11.99 11.05
CA GLY A 41 -33.50 -11.94 10.18
C GLY A 41 -34.00 -10.51 9.94
N TRP A 42 -33.11 -9.51 10.02
CA TRP A 42 -33.46 -8.11 9.92
C TRP A 42 -33.40 -7.60 8.46
N SER A 43 -34.27 -6.63 8.17
CA SER A 43 -34.09 -5.74 7.04
C SER A 43 -32.94 -4.75 7.28
N MET A 44 -32.51 -4.02 6.24
CA MET A 44 -31.47 -3.00 6.37
C MET A 44 -31.90 -1.87 7.30
N ASP A 45 -33.14 -1.42 7.22
CA ASP A 45 -33.68 -0.35 8.09
C ASP A 45 -33.74 -0.79 9.57
N GLU A 46 -34.09 -2.05 9.82
CA GLU A 46 -34.02 -2.62 11.16
C GLU A 46 -32.59 -2.70 11.70
N LEU A 47 -31.64 -3.11 10.85
CA LEU A 47 -30.21 -3.12 11.23
C LEU A 47 -29.74 -1.73 11.62
N VAL A 48 -30.06 -0.71 10.81
CA VAL A 48 -29.67 0.69 11.10
C VAL A 48 -30.14 1.12 12.48
N VAL A 49 -31.37 0.76 12.87
CA VAL A 49 -31.97 1.16 14.14
C VAL A 49 -31.53 0.26 15.30
N LYS A 50 -31.56 -1.07 15.10
CA LYS A 50 -31.46 -2.08 16.17
C LYS A 50 -30.06 -2.56 16.48
N ALA A 51 -29.12 -2.47 15.51
CA ALA A 51 -27.76 -3.00 15.70
C ALA A 51 -27.09 -2.39 16.94
N ASN A 52 -26.43 -3.22 17.70
CA ASN A 52 -25.83 -2.85 18.97
C ASN A 52 -24.44 -3.51 19.15
N LYS A 53 -23.79 -3.20 20.27
CA LYS A 53 -22.44 -3.72 20.57
C LYS A 53 -22.36 -5.26 20.50
N ARG A 54 -23.43 -5.96 20.90
CA ARG A 54 -23.44 -7.43 20.88
C ARG A 54 -23.33 -7.97 19.45
N ASP A 55 -23.95 -7.31 18.47
CA ASP A 55 -23.87 -7.72 17.06
C ASP A 55 -22.45 -7.55 16.51
N VAL A 56 -21.76 -6.47 16.90
CA VAL A 56 -20.34 -6.28 16.57
C VAL A 56 -19.47 -7.35 17.21
N LEU A 57 -19.70 -7.72 18.47
CA LEU A 57 -18.95 -8.77 19.15
C LEU A 57 -19.17 -10.15 18.51
N TYR A 58 -20.38 -10.47 18.09
CA TYR A 58 -20.64 -11.71 17.34
C TYR A 58 -19.95 -11.73 15.99
N TYR A 59 -19.92 -10.59 15.32
CA TYR A 59 -19.19 -10.48 14.03
C TYR A 59 -17.68 -10.62 14.22
N ILE A 60 -17.10 -10.07 15.29
CA ILE A 60 -15.69 -10.29 15.64
C ILE A 60 -15.41 -11.78 15.80
N LYS A 61 -16.26 -12.52 16.52
CA LYS A 61 -16.11 -13.97 16.68
C LYS A 61 -16.20 -14.73 15.35
N GLU A 62 -17.10 -14.28 14.47
CA GLU A 62 -17.18 -14.84 13.11
C GLU A 62 -15.89 -14.58 12.32
N LEU A 63 -15.32 -13.37 12.40
CA LEU A 63 -14.04 -13.08 11.73
C LEU A 63 -12.88 -13.90 12.30
N GLU A 64 -12.84 -14.11 13.63
CA GLU A 64 -11.87 -15.01 14.27
C GLU A 64 -12.02 -16.45 13.77
N SER A 65 -13.23 -16.96 13.61
CA SER A 65 -13.49 -18.30 13.09
C SER A 65 -13.10 -18.50 11.62
N ARG A 66 -13.01 -17.40 10.87
CA ARG A 66 -12.49 -17.35 9.49
C ARG A 66 -10.96 -17.16 9.42
N ASP A 67 -10.24 -17.27 10.51
CA ASP A 67 -8.79 -17.04 10.62
C ASP A 67 -8.34 -15.66 10.12
N ILE A 68 -9.22 -14.64 10.28
CA ILE A 68 -8.87 -13.26 9.94
C ILE A 68 -7.91 -12.69 11.00
N SER A 69 -6.82 -12.10 10.55
CA SER A 69 -5.79 -11.55 11.46
C SER A 69 -6.35 -10.42 12.36
N PRO A 70 -5.86 -10.29 13.62
CA PRO A 70 -6.27 -9.23 14.55
C PRO A 70 -6.16 -7.82 13.97
N TYR A 71 -5.13 -7.53 13.16
CA TYR A 71 -5.02 -6.27 12.43
C TYR A 71 -6.19 -6.02 11.48
N SER A 72 -6.59 -7.05 10.74
CA SER A 72 -7.71 -6.96 9.82
C SER A 72 -9.03 -6.82 10.58
N ILE A 73 -9.22 -7.54 11.69
CA ILE A 73 -10.40 -7.41 12.54
C ILE A 73 -10.50 -5.99 13.11
N ASN A 74 -9.40 -5.43 13.60
CA ASN A 74 -9.34 -4.05 14.07
C ASN A 74 -9.67 -3.03 12.96
N PHE A 75 -9.29 -3.32 11.71
CA PHE A 75 -9.71 -2.54 10.56
C PHE A 75 -11.23 -2.65 10.31
N TYR A 76 -11.83 -3.85 10.40
CA TYR A 76 -13.27 -4.03 10.28
C TYR A 76 -14.03 -3.24 11.35
N ILE A 77 -13.61 -3.31 12.62
CA ILE A 77 -14.20 -2.52 13.71
C ILE A 77 -14.13 -1.01 13.41
N SER A 78 -13.02 -0.53 12.84
CA SER A 78 -12.88 0.88 12.45
C SER A 78 -13.83 1.27 11.33
N ALA A 79 -13.96 0.41 10.31
CA ALA A 79 -14.83 0.66 9.17
C ALA A 79 -16.30 0.70 9.58
N ILE A 80 -16.74 -0.27 10.41
CA ILE A 80 -18.09 -0.35 10.96
C ILE A 80 -18.38 0.87 11.83
N GLY A 81 -17.48 1.21 12.76
CA GLY A 81 -17.63 2.36 13.63
C GLY A 81 -17.75 3.68 12.86
N THR A 82 -17.02 3.81 11.73
CA THR A 82 -17.11 4.99 10.87
C THR A 82 -18.44 5.02 10.12
N PHE A 83 -18.95 3.89 9.67
CA PHE A 83 -20.25 3.79 9.02
C PHE A 83 -21.40 4.15 9.99
N PHE A 84 -21.39 3.64 11.21
CA PHE A 84 -22.39 4.01 12.19
C PHE A 84 -22.29 5.45 12.65
N ARG A 85 -21.12 6.07 12.64
CA ARG A 85 -20.96 7.51 12.86
C ARG A 85 -21.65 8.31 11.77
N PHE A 86 -21.48 7.91 10.50
CA PHE A 86 -22.21 8.50 9.38
C PHE A 86 -23.73 8.38 9.56
N LEU A 87 -24.23 7.19 9.93
CA LEU A 87 -25.66 6.99 10.15
C LEU A 87 -26.24 7.89 11.26
N ILE A 88 -25.47 8.17 12.29
CA ILE A 88 -25.86 9.07 13.39
C ILE A 88 -25.82 10.53 12.92
N GLU A 89 -24.76 10.94 12.25
CA GLU A 89 -24.54 12.31 11.79
C GLU A 89 -25.58 12.75 10.74
N PHE A 90 -26.03 11.81 9.91
CA PHE A 90 -27.06 12.04 8.91
C PHE A 90 -28.47 11.66 9.38
N GLU A 91 -28.67 11.52 10.69
CA GLU A 91 -29.97 11.28 11.33
C GLU A 91 -30.70 10.00 10.92
N TYR A 92 -30.02 9.05 10.25
CA TYR A 92 -30.57 7.72 9.95
C TYR A 92 -30.72 6.87 11.22
N ARG A 93 -30.00 7.21 12.28
CA ARG A 93 -29.93 6.50 13.54
C ARG A 93 -29.86 7.46 14.71
N SER A 94 -30.73 7.26 15.71
CA SER A 94 -30.75 8.03 16.97
C SER A 94 -30.00 7.35 18.12
N SER A 95 -29.71 6.04 18.01
CA SER A 95 -28.97 5.29 19.02
C SER A 95 -27.46 5.48 18.92
N SER A 96 -26.72 5.17 19.97
CA SER A 96 -25.25 5.26 20.01
C SER A 96 -24.58 4.35 18.96
N ASN A 97 -23.30 4.62 18.71
CA ASN A 97 -22.48 3.81 17.80
C ASN A 97 -22.22 2.42 18.40
N PRO A 98 -22.60 1.32 17.75
CA PRO A 98 -22.39 -0.04 18.26
C PRO A 98 -20.92 -0.43 18.46
N CYS A 99 -19.98 0.28 17.81
CA CYS A 99 -18.55 0.10 18.01
C CYS A 99 -17.98 0.93 19.17
N GLU A 100 -18.80 1.76 19.82
CA GLU A 100 -18.37 2.51 20.97
C GLU A 100 -17.94 1.56 22.09
N ASN A 101 -16.75 1.80 22.66
CA ASN A 101 -16.17 0.94 23.70
C ASN A 101 -16.02 -0.55 23.32
N VAL A 102 -15.94 -0.89 22.02
CA VAL A 102 -15.48 -2.19 21.58
C VAL A 102 -13.95 -2.24 21.71
N GLN A 103 -13.48 -3.16 22.55
CA GLN A 103 -12.04 -3.34 22.74
C GLN A 103 -11.40 -3.84 21.44
N ARG A 104 -10.29 -3.23 21.08
CA ARG A 104 -9.46 -3.70 19.98
C ARG A 104 -8.76 -4.99 20.37
N LEU A 105 -8.58 -5.88 19.39
CA LEU A 105 -7.77 -7.06 19.61
C LEU A 105 -6.32 -6.64 19.80
N ASP A 106 -5.66 -7.31 20.74
CA ASP A 106 -4.23 -7.11 20.93
C ASP A 106 -3.47 -7.52 19.68
N THR A 107 -2.55 -6.68 19.30
CA THR A 107 -1.65 -6.89 18.16
C THR A 107 -0.18 -6.88 18.59
N ASP A 108 0.09 -6.69 19.89
CA ASP A 108 1.43 -6.73 20.45
C ASP A 108 1.94 -8.19 20.42
N GLY A 109 3.16 -8.38 19.99
CA GLY A 109 3.75 -9.72 19.83
C GLY A 109 3.35 -10.47 18.54
N ILE A 110 2.39 -9.97 17.75
CA ILE A 110 2.19 -10.46 16.38
C ILE A 110 3.27 -9.81 15.53
N GLU A 111 4.40 -10.49 15.39
CA GLU A 111 5.41 -10.10 14.40
C GLU A 111 4.75 -10.07 13.02
N GLN A 112 4.36 -8.88 12.57
CA GLN A 112 4.25 -8.70 11.14
C GLN A 112 5.66 -8.94 10.61
N LYS A 113 5.88 -10.07 9.93
CA LYS A 113 7.11 -10.27 9.16
C LYS A 113 7.28 -9.06 8.23
N GLN A 114 8.01 -8.08 8.72
CA GLN A 114 8.34 -6.89 7.93
C GLN A 114 9.44 -7.28 6.96
N GLU A 115 9.06 -8.05 5.94
CA GLU A 115 10.01 -8.53 4.96
C GLU A 115 10.63 -7.38 4.20
N TYR A 116 11.93 -7.38 4.10
CA TYR A 116 12.74 -6.48 3.30
C TYR A 116 13.86 -7.31 2.65
N LEU A 117 14.46 -6.76 1.60
CA LEU A 117 15.58 -7.38 0.91
C LEU A 117 16.88 -6.91 1.53
N GLU A 118 17.75 -7.85 1.84
CA GLU A 118 19.16 -7.58 2.11
C GLU A 118 19.86 -7.14 0.80
N GLU A 119 21.05 -6.53 0.93
CA GLU A 119 21.76 -6.00 -0.23
C GLU A 119 22.04 -7.05 -1.30
N TYR A 120 22.46 -8.25 -0.91
CA TYR A 120 22.69 -9.34 -1.85
C TYR A 120 21.41 -9.85 -2.51
N GLU A 121 20.27 -9.84 -1.80
CA GLU A 121 18.98 -10.27 -2.34
C GLU A 121 18.47 -9.29 -3.40
N TYR A 122 18.57 -7.97 -3.14
CA TYR A 122 18.11 -7.03 -4.15
C TYR A 122 19.02 -7.01 -5.40
N LYS A 123 20.33 -7.21 -5.22
CA LYS A 123 21.25 -7.40 -6.36
C LYS A 123 20.86 -8.63 -7.19
N ALA A 124 20.56 -9.76 -6.52
CA ALA A 124 20.08 -10.97 -7.18
C ALA A 124 18.73 -10.73 -7.90
N LEU A 125 17.81 -10.02 -7.25
CA LEU A 125 16.52 -9.64 -7.84
C LEU A 125 16.71 -8.83 -9.13
N LEU A 126 17.51 -7.77 -9.12
CA LEU A 126 17.78 -6.94 -10.28
C LEU A 126 18.48 -7.74 -11.39
N GLN A 127 19.39 -8.63 -11.04
CA GLN A 127 20.04 -9.54 -11.99
C GLN A 127 19.01 -10.41 -12.72
N VAL A 128 18.12 -11.06 -11.97
CA VAL A 128 17.06 -11.92 -12.53
C VAL A 128 16.11 -11.14 -13.43
N ILE A 129 15.78 -9.88 -13.11
CA ILE A 129 14.95 -9.03 -13.95
C ILE A 129 15.69 -8.71 -15.27
N LYS A 130 16.99 -8.38 -15.20
CA LYS A 130 17.82 -8.01 -16.36
C LYS A 130 18.14 -9.22 -17.27
N THR A 131 18.36 -10.41 -16.69
CA THR A 131 18.81 -11.61 -17.41
C THR A 131 17.66 -12.49 -17.91
N ARG A 132 16.42 -12.02 -17.83
CA ARG A 132 15.28 -12.79 -18.30
C ARG A 132 15.41 -13.08 -19.80
N GLU A 133 15.62 -14.34 -20.13
CA GLU A 133 15.68 -14.82 -21.51
C GLU A 133 14.33 -14.67 -22.21
N GLY A 134 14.34 -14.03 -23.35
CA GLY A 134 13.17 -13.90 -24.22
C GLY A 134 13.37 -12.78 -25.24
N ARG A 135 13.54 -13.14 -26.50
CA ARG A 135 13.74 -12.21 -27.64
C ARG A 135 12.48 -11.45 -28.07
N GLN A 136 11.43 -11.39 -27.28
CA GLN A 136 10.22 -10.65 -27.62
C GLN A 136 10.29 -9.24 -27.02
N ARG A 137 10.03 -8.21 -27.84
CA ARG A 137 9.93 -6.78 -27.45
C ARG A 137 9.16 -6.55 -26.13
N LYS A 138 8.16 -7.38 -25.91
CA LYS A 138 7.36 -7.35 -24.67
C LYS A 138 8.17 -7.70 -23.41
N PHE A 139 9.22 -8.50 -23.53
CA PHE A 139 10.10 -8.83 -22.40
C PHE A 139 11.06 -7.69 -22.09
N GLU A 140 11.68 -7.09 -23.09
CA GLU A 140 12.56 -5.94 -22.90
C GLU A 140 11.83 -4.79 -22.25
N PHE A 141 10.61 -4.49 -22.73
CA PHE A 141 9.74 -3.50 -22.15
C PHE A 141 9.44 -3.78 -20.66
N THR A 142 8.98 -5.00 -20.32
CA THR A 142 8.59 -5.34 -18.95
C THR A 142 9.82 -5.35 -18.04
N SER A 143 10.94 -5.89 -18.50
CA SER A 143 12.18 -5.96 -17.74
C SER A 143 12.73 -4.56 -17.42
N SER A 144 12.92 -3.71 -18.43
CA SER A 144 13.45 -2.35 -18.24
C SER A 144 12.53 -1.50 -17.36
N ARG A 145 11.20 -1.62 -17.53
CA ARG A 145 10.23 -0.98 -16.67
C ARG A 145 10.36 -1.42 -15.21
N ASP A 146 10.43 -2.73 -14.98
CA ASP A 146 10.44 -3.29 -13.63
C ASP A 146 11.80 -3.06 -12.95
N VAL A 147 12.91 -2.96 -13.70
CA VAL A 147 14.22 -2.47 -13.20
C VAL A 147 14.08 -1.04 -12.68
N LEU A 148 13.55 -0.11 -13.48
CA LEU A 148 13.36 1.28 -13.06
C LEU A 148 12.45 1.36 -11.82
N TRP A 149 11.38 0.56 -11.78
CA TRP A 149 10.50 0.49 -10.60
C TRP A 149 11.27 0.08 -9.34
N CYS A 150 12.03 -1.01 -9.42
CA CYS A 150 12.81 -1.50 -8.29
C CYS A 150 13.88 -0.49 -7.87
N THR A 151 14.59 0.11 -8.82
CA THR A 151 15.61 1.14 -8.53
C THR A 151 15.00 2.30 -7.77
N LEU A 152 13.89 2.89 -8.23
CA LEU A 152 13.21 3.99 -7.55
C LEU A 152 12.71 3.61 -6.14
N CYS A 153 12.15 2.41 -5.98
CA CYS A 153 11.67 1.96 -4.68
C CYS A 153 12.82 1.69 -3.69
N LEU A 154 13.95 1.19 -4.17
CA LEU A 154 15.11 0.83 -3.35
C LEU A 154 16.00 2.03 -3.01
N THR A 155 16.10 3.02 -3.91
CA THR A 155 16.96 4.20 -3.69
C THR A 155 16.23 5.37 -3.05
N VAL A 156 14.98 5.64 -3.45
CA VAL A 156 14.19 6.80 -3.01
C VAL A 156 13.06 6.40 -2.07
N GLY A 157 12.76 5.11 -1.98
CA GLY A 157 11.68 4.60 -1.14
C GLY A 157 10.31 5.12 -1.57
N LEU A 158 10.01 5.16 -2.87
CA LEU A 158 8.71 5.60 -3.36
C LEU A 158 7.59 4.66 -2.88
N ARG A 159 6.43 5.25 -2.53
CA ARG A 159 5.20 4.47 -2.41
C ARG A 159 4.72 4.07 -3.80
N ALA A 160 4.07 2.91 -3.92
CA ALA A 160 3.54 2.44 -5.20
C ALA A 160 2.67 3.52 -5.89
N PHE A 161 1.82 4.21 -5.13
CA PHE A 161 1.00 5.31 -5.66
C PHE A 161 1.85 6.49 -6.16
N GLU A 162 2.92 6.86 -5.44
CA GLU A 162 3.83 7.93 -5.85
C GLU A 162 4.53 7.57 -7.17
N ALA A 163 5.05 6.35 -7.27
CA ALA A 163 5.70 5.85 -8.48
C ALA A 163 4.74 5.81 -9.69
N LEU A 164 3.52 5.28 -9.50
CA LEU A 164 2.51 5.19 -10.56
C LEU A 164 2.11 6.53 -11.14
N ASN A 165 2.18 7.61 -10.35
CA ASN A 165 1.82 8.96 -10.78
C ASN A 165 3.00 9.77 -11.33
N LEU A 166 4.20 9.20 -11.43
CA LEU A 166 5.33 9.87 -12.07
C LEU A 166 5.04 10.09 -13.56
N LYS A 167 5.38 11.29 -14.02
CA LYS A 167 5.28 11.68 -15.44
C LYS A 167 6.64 11.73 -16.08
N VAL A 168 6.71 11.36 -17.35
CA VAL A 168 7.96 11.36 -18.15
C VAL A 168 8.62 12.73 -18.14
N GLU A 169 7.83 13.81 -18.26
CA GLU A 169 8.31 15.19 -18.27
C GLU A 169 9.09 15.58 -16.99
N GLN A 170 8.79 14.97 -15.85
CA GLN A 170 9.48 15.24 -14.59
C GLN A 170 10.95 14.82 -14.63
N PHE A 171 11.31 13.87 -15.50
CA PHE A 171 12.68 13.40 -15.66
C PHE A 171 13.56 14.34 -16.52
N ASN A 172 13.00 15.42 -17.05
CA ASN A 172 13.78 16.50 -17.70
C ASN A 172 14.58 17.33 -16.66
N SER A 173 14.23 17.24 -15.37
CA SER A 173 14.95 17.87 -14.27
C SER A 173 15.81 16.84 -13.53
N ASP A 174 16.84 17.30 -12.81
CA ASP A 174 17.62 16.48 -11.88
C ASP A 174 16.93 16.30 -10.53
N ILE A 175 15.88 17.08 -10.26
CA ILE A 175 15.08 16.99 -9.04
C ILE A 175 13.63 16.75 -9.41
N ILE A 176 13.09 15.66 -8.88
CA ILE A 176 11.67 15.30 -9.05
C ILE A 176 10.92 15.63 -7.76
N THR A 177 9.84 16.39 -7.91
CA THR A 177 8.88 16.64 -6.82
C THR A 177 7.67 15.75 -6.97
N ILE A 178 7.32 15.05 -5.91
CA ILE A 178 6.17 14.14 -5.85
C ILE A 178 5.18 14.61 -4.79
N LYS A 179 3.90 14.35 -5.06
CA LYS A 179 2.80 14.60 -4.13
C LYS A 179 2.45 13.32 -3.40
N GLY A 180 2.58 13.32 -2.08
CA GLY A 180 2.21 12.21 -1.21
C GLY A 180 0.78 12.35 -0.65
N LYS A 181 0.43 11.45 0.27
CA LYS A 181 -0.87 11.47 0.96
C LYS A 181 -1.05 12.78 1.76
N GLY A 182 -2.24 13.38 1.67
CA GLY A 182 -2.55 14.64 2.35
C GLY A 182 -1.93 15.88 1.70
N ASN A 183 -1.67 15.84 0.39
CA ASN A 183 -1.11 16.95 -0.40
C ASN A 183 0.31 17.40 0.05
N LYS A 184 0.99 16.58 0.86
CA LYS A 184 2.39 16.83 1.25
C LYS A 184 3.30 16.54 0.07
N THR A 185 4.20 17.48 -0.24
CA THR A 185 5.20 17.31 -1.30
C THR A 185 6.55 16.94 -0.70
N ARG A 186 7.30 16.14 -1.43
CA ARG A 186 8.73 15.93 -1.18
C ARG A 186 9.48 15.83 -2.50
N SER A 187 10.75 16.17 -2.46
CA SER A 187 11.59 16.10 -3.64
C SER A 187 12.74 15.14 -3.44
N PHE A 188 13.21 14.55 -4.52
CA PHE A 188 14.42 13.72 -4.53
C PHE A 188 15.26 14.03 -5.76
N ARG A 189 16.56 13.84 -5.63
CA ARG A 189 17.50 14.00 -6.74
C ARG A 189 17.57 12.70 -7.53
N ILE A 190 17.61 12.81 -8.86
CA ILE A 190 17.86 11.69 -9.76
C ILE A 190 19.36 11.34 -9.66
N THR A 191 19.66 10.12 -9.21
CA THR A 191 21.02 9.56 -9.24
C THR A 191 21.35 9.03 -10.64
N ASP A 192 22.64 8.82 -10.90
CA ASP A 192 23.08 8.23 -12.20
C ASP A 192 22.42 6.87 -12.45
N GLU A 193 22.26 6.05 -11.42
CA GLU A 193 21.58 4.75 -11.50
C GLU A 193 20.10 4.89 -11.92
N ILE A 194 19.38 5.87 -11.34
CA ILE A 194 17.98 6.14 -11.72
C ILE A 194 17.93 6.66 -13.16
N ARG A 195 18.85 7.54 -13.53
CA ARG A 195 18.92 8.13 -14.88
C ARG A 195 19.19 7.07 -15.94
N GLU A 196 20.13 6.17 -15.68
CA GLU A 196 20.44 5.04 -16.56
C GLU A 196 19.22 4.12 -16.73
N ALA A 197 18.62 3.67 -15.63
CA ALA A 197 17.45 2.80 -15.66
C ALA A 197 16.27 3.46 -16.40
N PHE A 198 16.06 4.76 -16.22
CA PHE A 198 15.04 5.53 -16.93
C PHE A 198 15.32 5.57 -18.43
N ASN A 199 16.54 5.91 -18.84
CA ASN A 199 16.92 6.00 -20.25
C ASN A 199 16.77 4.65 -20.96
N GLU A 200 17.19 3.54 -20.32
CA GLU A 200 17.02 2.20 -20.88
C GLU A 200 15.52 1.84 -21.05
N TYR A 201 14.70 2.18 -20.06
CA TYR A 201 13.26 1.96 -20.20
C TYR A 201 12.62 2.81 -21.30
N MET A 202 13.03 4.08 -21.45
CA MET A 202 12.48 4.98 -22.46
C MET A 202 12.76 4.51 -23.89
N LYS A 203 13.86 3.79 -24.14
CA LYS A 203 14.15 3.19 -25.47
C LYS A 203 13.06 2.23 -25.93
N VAL A 204 12.39 1.56 -24.99
CA VAL A 204 11.38 0.54 -25.30
C VAL A 204 9.96 0.92 -24.88
N ARG A 205 9.77 1.97 -24.06
CA ARG A 205 8.47 2.37 -23.52
C ARG A 205 7.42 2.58 -24.61
N ASN A 206 7.78 3.30 -25.66
CA ASN A 206 6.84 3.66 -26.72
C ASN A 206 6.50 2.49 -27.66
N THR A 207 7.21 1.37 -27.56
CA THR A 207 6.95 0.19 -28.42
C THR A 207 5.62 -0.50 -28.12
N VAL A 208 4.99 -0.21 -26.97
CA VAL A 208 3.71 -0.78 -26.56
C VAL A 208 2.53 0.17 -26.77
N LEU A 209 2.78 1.41 -27.19
CA LEU A 209 1.72 2.37 -27.55
C LEU A 209 1.13 1.95 -28.90
N ILE A 210 -0.18 1.91 -28.98
CA ILE A 210 -0.93 1.58 -30.20
C ILE A 210 -1.13 2.89 -30.99
N GLU A 211 -1.04 2.80 -32.31
CA GLU A 211 -1.31 3.95 -33.19
C GLU A 211 -2.71 4.56 -32.91
N GLY A 212 -2.74 5.87 -32.71
CA GLY A 212 -3.96 6.58 -32.31
C GLY A 212 -4.29 6.55 -30.82
N GLN A 213 -3.50 5.86 -29.99
CA GLN A 213 -3.65 5.92 -28.55
C GLN A 213 -2.95 7.17 -27.99
N GLU A 214 -3.68 7.97 -27.22
CA GLU A 214 -3.11 9.10 -26.50
C GLU A 214 -2.17 8.61 -25.39
N ASP A 215 -0.92 9.12 -25.37
CA ASP A 215 0.01 8.89 -24.27
C ASP A 215 -0.26 9.89 -23.14
N GLU A 216 -0.85 9.42 -22.06
CA GLU A 216 -1.10 10.23 -20.87
C GLU A 216 0.19 10.69 -20.15
N GLY A 217 1.38 10.32 -20.65
CA GLY A 217 2.68 10.74 -20.14
C GLY A 217 3.10 10.08 -18.81
N PHE A 218 2.42 9.05 -18.32
CA PHE A 218 2.87 8.31 -17.15
C PHE A 218 4.18 7.55 -17.45
N VAL A 219 5.13 7.57 -16.50
CA VAL A 219 6.36 6.77 -16.63
C VAL A 219 6.01 5.30 -16.72
N PHE A 220 5.23 4.80 -15.77
CA PHE A 220 4.91 3.38 -15.67
C PHE A 220 3.61 3.04 -16.37
N ILE A 221 3.73 2.41 -17.52
CA ILE A 221 2.61 1.91 -18.31
C ILE A 221 2.61 0.37 -18.39
N SER A 222 1.44 -0.18 -18.67
CA SER A 222 1.22 -1.60 -18.91
C SER A 222 1.63 -1.97 -20.33
N VAL A 223 1.61 -3.26 -20.64
CA VAL A 223 1.84 -3.76 -22.02
C VAL A 223 0.75 -3.35 -23.01
N THR A 224 -0.32 -2.72 -22.55
CA THR A 224 -1.40 -2.16 -23.38
C THR A 224 -1.33 -0.63 -23.47
N GLY A 225 -0.22 -0.01 -23.04
CA GLY A 225 -0.02 1.44 -23.07
C GLY A 225 -0.78 2.23 -22.01
N LYS A 226 -1.66 1.61 -21.21
CA LYS A 226 -2.41 2.27 -20.13
C LYS A 226 -1.55 2.36 -18.85
N GLN A 227 -1.90 3.28 -17.95
CA GLN A 227 -1.22 3.38 -16.65
C GLN A 227 -1.11 1.99 -15.98
N LEU A 228 0.05 1.69 -15.41
CA LEU A 228 0.31 0.44 -14.71
C LEU A 228 -0.50 0.35 -13.41
N HIS A 229 -0.88 -0.85 -13.02
CA HIS A 229 -1.50 -1.10 -11.72
C HIS A 229 -0.52 -1.76 -10.74
N THR A 230 -0.61 -1.41 -9.47
CA THR A 230 0.23 -2.01 -8.40
C THR A 230 0.13 -3.55 -8.37
N LYS A 231 -1.03 -4.11 -8.72
CA LYS A 231 -1.22 -5.56 -8.78
C LYS A 231 -0.32 -6.24 -9.80
N ASP A 232 -0.10 -5.57 -10.95
CA ASP A 232 0.70 -6.15 -12.04
C ASP A 232 2.18 -6.17 -11.66
N ILE A 233 2.69 -5.09 -11.07
CA ILE A 233 4.08 -5.05 -10.61
C ILE A 233 4.32 -6.03 -9.46
N ASN A 234 3.42 -6.13 -8.48
CA ASN A 234 3.55 -7.08 -7.38
C ASN A 234 3.51 -8.54 -7.88
N LYS A 235 2.68 -8.84 -8.88
CA LYS A 235 2.67 -10.15 -9.54
C LYS A 235 4.01 -10.47 -10.22
N ASN A 236 4.64 -9.47 -10.84
CA ASN A 236 5.96 -9.64 -11.46
C ASN A 236 7.04 -9.81 -10.39
N LEU A 237 7.03 -8.98 -9.34
CA LEU A 237 7.96 -9.10 -8.20
C LEU A 237 7.94 -10.52 -7.60
N LYS A 238 6.75 -11.08 -7.36
CA LYS A 238 6.61 -12.45 -6.85
C LYS A 238 7.24 -13.51 -7.78
N LYS A 239 7.17 -13.31 -9.09
CA LYS A 239 7.85 -14.19 -10.06
C LYS A 239 9.37 -14.02 -10.04
N TYR A 240 9.84 -12.79 -9.89
CA TYR A 240 11.27 -12.50 -9.85
C TYR A 240 11.92 -13.01 -8.57
N THR A 241 11.28 -12.83 -7.40
CA THR A 241 11.78 -13.34 -6.13
C THR A 241 11.86 -14.87 -6.13
N SER A 242 10.82 -15.55 -6.65
CA SER A 242 10.86 -17.02 -6.82
C SER A 242 12.04 -17.48 -7.69
N ARG A 243 12.35 -16.74 -8.76
CA ARG A 243 13.48 -17.08 -9.66
C ARG A 243 14.84 -16.75 -9.06
N ALA A 244 14.89 -15.73 -8.21
CA ALA A 244 16.09 -15.35 -7.48
C ALA A 244 16.33 -16.22 -6.22
N ASN A 245 15.50 -17.24 -5.99
CA ASN A 245 15.48 -18.07 -4.78
C ASN A 245 15.36 -17.26 -3.49
N ILE A 246 14.59 -16.16 -3.55
CA ILE A 246 14.26 -15.32 -2.40
C ILE A 246 12.93 -15.84 -1.82
N SER A 247 12.97 -16.38 -0.60
CA SER A 247 11.81 -16.98 0.08
C SER A 247 10.84 -15.95 0.67
N LYS A 248 11.24 -14.67 0.68
CA LYS A 248 10.46 -13.55 1.24
C LYS A 248 9.31 -13.13 0.32
N ASP A 249 8.17 -12.72 0.88
CA ASP A 249 7.04 -12.15 0.10
C ASP A 249 7.29 -10.66 -0.18
N ILE A 250 7.91 -10.40 -1.30
CA ILE A 250 8.34 -9.05 -1.71
C ILE A 250 7.28 -8.37 -2.56
N SER A 251 6.77 -7.28 -2.03
CA SER A 251 5.89 -6.33 -2.72
C SER A 251 6.58 -4.98 -2.90
N SER A 252 5.95 -4.07 -3.64
CA SER A 252 6.43 -2.68 -3.75
C SER A 252 6.63 -2.00 -2.39
N HIS A 253 5.84 -2.39 -1.38
CA HIS A 253 6.00 -1.87 -0.02
C HIS A 253 7.20 -2.49 0.69
N ALA A 254 7.52 -3.76 0.42
CA ALA A 254 8.72 -4.41 0.92
C ALA A 254 10.00 -3.80 0.32
N LEU A 255 10.01 -3.45 -0.99
CA LEU A 255 11.12 -2.71 -1.60
C LEU A 255 11.36 -1.35 -0.91
N ARG A 256 10.30 -0.62 -0.62
CA ARG A 256 10.41 0.64 0.14
C ARG A 256 10.95 0.39 1.56
N ARG A 257 10.55 -0.70 2.22
CA ARG A 257 11.11 -1.09 3.52
C ARG A 257 12.60 -1.36 3.42
N SER A 258 13.03 -2.07 2.38
CA SER A 258 14.45 -2.31 2.11
C SER A 258 15.23 -1.00 2.02
N CYS A 259 14.71 -0.01 1.29
CA CYS A 259 15.31 1.32 1.22
C CYS A 259 15.48 1.96 2.62
N VAL A 260 14.43 1.92 3.44
CA VAL A 260 14.47 2.49 4.80
C VAL A 260 15.51 1.77 5.66
N THR A 261 15.47 0.44 5.67
CA THR A 261 16.39 -0.39 6.46
C THR A 261 17.84 -0.16 6.04
N HIS A 262 18.14 -0.17 4.73
CA HIS A 262 19.50 0.08 4.22
C HIS A 262 20.05 1.45 4.61
N TYR A 263 19.22 2.50 4.60
CA TYR A 263 19.66 3.82 5.06
C TYR A 263 19.94 3.85 6.57
N LEU A 264 19.11 3.19 7.37
CA LEU A 264 19.32 3.10 8.81
C LEU A 264 20.57 2.29 9.14
N ASP A 265 20.75 1.11 8.51
CA ASP A 265 21.92 0.25 8.69
C ASP A 265 23.23 0.95 8.22
N SER A 266 23.11 1.87 7.27
CA SER A 266 24.22 2.74 6.82
C SER A 266 24.48 3.93 7.76
N GLY A 267 23.83 4.01 8.91
CA GLY A 267 24.01 5.07 9.91
C GLY A 267 23.34 6.40 9.57
N VAL A 268 22.45 6.45 8.58
CA VAL A 268 21.71 7.69 8.26
C VAL A 268 20.70 7.97 9.38
N PRO A 269 20.74 9.17 10.01
CA PRO A 269 19.84 9.51 11.11
C PRO A 269 18.37 9.30 10.75
N ILE A 270 17.61 8.65 11.65
CA ILE A 270 16.21 8.28 11.47
C ILE A 270 15.32 9.45 11.01
N ALA A 271 15.57 10.67 11.51
CA ALA A 271 14.85 11.86 11.10
C ALA A 271 15.08 12.20 9.61
N LYS A 272 16.32 12.02 9.11
CA LYS A 272 16.64 12.22 7.69
C LYS A 272 15.99 11.16 6.82
N VAL A 273 16.02 9.90 7.24
CA VAL A 273 15.34 8.81 6.54
C VAL A 273 13.84 9.05 6.49
N ALA A 274 13.21 9.46 7.60
CA ALA A 274 11.78 9.78 7.64
C ALA A 274 11.39 10.87 6.62
N VAL A 275 12.21 11.93 6.51
CA VAL A 275 12.01 13.01 5.52
C VAL A 275 12.18 12.46 4.10
N LEU A 276 13.26 11.71 3.83
CA LEU A 276 13.55 11.15 2.51
C LEU A 276 12.38 10.33 1.98
N VAL A 277 11.86 9.41 2.81
CA VAL A 277 10.77 8.53 2.39
C VAL A 277 9.38 9.15 2.59
N GLY A 278 9.26 10.31 3.22
CA GLY A 278 7.99 11.00 3.46
C GLY A 278 7.10 10.26 4.47
N HIS A 279 7.65 9.86 5.62
CA HIS A 279 6.89 9.41 6.76
C HIS A 279 6.32 10.61 7.52
N SER A 280 5.07 10.50 7.98
CA SER A 280 4.39 11.56 8.72
C SER A 280 4.97 11.78 10.14
N SER A 281 5.63 10.76 10.69
CA SER A 281 6.35 10.82 11.95
C SER A 281 7.53 9.84 11.95
N THR A 282 8.51 10.11 12.80
CA THR A 282 9.67 9.22 13.00
C THR A 282 9.27 7.87 13.60
N SER A 283 8.16 7.79 14.35
CA SER A 283 7.65 6.54 14.93
C SER A 283 7.33 5.48 13.86
N VAL A 284 6.96 5.91 12.65
CA VAL A 284 6.78 4.99 11.52
C VAL A 284 8.13 4.43 11.07
N THR A 285 9.18 5.25 11.08
CA THR A 285 10.55 4.85 10.68
C THR A 285 11.20 3.98 11.77
N GLN A 286 10.93 4.23 13.05
CA GLN A 286 11.45 3.44 14.17
C GLN A 286 11.10 1.95 14.10
N ARG A 287 9.99 1.59 13.46
CA ARG A 287 9.60 0.18 13.26
C ARG A 287 10.59 -0.62 12.40
N TYR A 288 11.47 0.06 11.68
CA TYR A 288 12.51 -0.56 10.85
C TYR A 288 13.88 -0.57 11.55
N TYR A 289 14.00 0.09 12.69
CA TYR A 289 15.22 0.09 13.48
C TYR A 289 15.35 -1.26 14.19
N LYS A 290 16.36 -2.03 13.82
CA LYS A 290 16.76 -3.19 14.61
C LYS A 290 17.54 -2.65 15.79
N SER A 291 17.06 -2.85 17.02
CA SER A 291 17.89 -2.63 18.19
C SER A 291 18.97 -3.72 18.14
N THR A 292 20.14 -3.38 17.66
CA THR A 292 21.32 -4.20 17.87
C THR A 292 21.75 -3.99 19.32
N GLY A 293 22.08 -5.06 20.05
CA GLY A 293 22.50 -4.97 21.46
C GLY A 293 23.67 -4.00 21.73
N GLU A 294 24.34 -3.54 20.68
CA GLU A 294 25.39 -2.52 20.69
C GLU A 294 24.87 -1.09 21.00
N ASP A 295 23.56 -0.84 20.86
CA ASP A 295 22.96 0.47 21.19
C ASP A 295 23.02 0.80 22.69
N PHE A 296 23.31 -0.19 23.54
CA PHE A 296 23.44 0.00 25.00
C PHE A 296 24.88 0.27 25.45
N ASP A 297 25.89 0.00 24.64
CA ASP A 297 27.28 0.27 24.96
C ASP A 297 27.62 1.77 24.95
N PHE A 298 26.78 2.60 24.33
CA PHE A 298 26.97 4.06 24.30
C PHE A 298 26.64 4.77 25.63
N LEU A 299 25.93 4.09 26.53
CA LEU A 299 25.52 4.69 27.80
C LEU A 299 26.45 4.43 28.95
N GLY A 300 27.50 3.60 28.78
CA GLY A 300 28.56 3.41 29.81
C GLY A 300 28.00 3.00 31.17
N ILE A 301 26.92 2.20 31.23
CA ILE A 301 26.34 1.69 32.48
C ILE A 301 26.53 0.18 32.53
#